data_487a758e2eab3fd189582dc0c342499c
#
_entry.id   487a758e2eab3fd189582dc0c342499c
#
_cell.length_a   1.000
_cell.length_b   1.000
_cell.length_c   1.000
_cell.angle_alpha   90.00
_cell.angle_beta   90.00
_cell.angle_gamma   90.00
#
_symmetry.space_group_name_H-M   'P 1'
#
loop_
_entity.id
_entity.type
_entity.pdbx_description
1 polymer ?
#
loop_
_entity_poly.entity_id
_entity_poly.type
_entity_poly.pdbx_seq_one_letter_code
_entity_poly.pdbx_strand_id
1 'polypeptide(L)'
;FQDYGAIHYYDDRKVQFADEESRRFCQGFWLEEWVGCALKELNHQVKLQDYASSIVIESEKGTRNEIDAAFLYNNRLYLIECKTANLEAEDKSAPPLYKLDSLHNLPGIFTQKVLVSYLPLDSHGKKRAEELKIEVIEKDRLLGLATSLGNLLKSKER
;
A
#
# COMPACT_ATOMS: atom_id res chain seq x y z
N PHE A 1 -9.96 -1.05 19.06
CA PHE A 1 -9.20 0.20 19.34
C PHE A 1 -9.45 0.70 20.76
N GLN A 2 -10.67 0.60 21.29
CA GLN A 2 -10.99 1.01 22.65
C GLN A 2 -10.23 0.16 23.69
N ASP A 3 -10.18 -1.16 23.50
CA ASP A 3 -9.50 -2.10 24.41
C ASP A 3 -7.97 -1.87 24.46
N TYR A 4 -7.43 -1.20 23.46
CA TYR A 4 -6.00 -0.81 23.40
C TYR A 4 -5.76 0.65 23.82
N GLY A 5 -6.81 1.34 24.32
CA GLY A 5 -6.71 2.72 24.79
C GLY A 5 -6.51 3.77 23.68
N ALA A 6 -6.60 3.39 22.41
CA ALA A 6 -6.41 4.30 21.28
C ALA A 6 -7.59 5.28 21.08
N ILE A 7 -8.78 4.90 21.54
CA ILE A 7 -9.98 5.74 21.44
C ILE A 7 -10.79 5.71 22.73
N HIS A 8 -11.43 6.84 23.01
CA HIS A 8 -12.40 6.99 24.08
C HIS A 8 -13.76 7.35 23.48
N TYR A 9 -14.80 6.64 23.87
CA TYR A 9 -16.18 6.94 23.45
C TYR A 9 -16.75 8.06 24.31
N TYR A 10 -17.33 9.06 23.63
CA TYR A 10 -18.06 10.15 24.29
C TYR A 10 -19.57 9.96 24.20
N ASP A 11 -20.06 9.65 23.01
CA ASP A 11 -21.44 9.31 22.70
C ASP A 11 -21.52 8.59 21.35
N ASP A 12 -22.70 8.21 20.89
CA ASP A 12 -22.91 7.44 19.65
C ASP A 12 -22.43 8.15 18.37
N ARG A 13 -21.99 9.40 18.46
CA ARG A 13 -21.59 10.22 17.31
C ARG A 13 -20.19 10.80 17.40
N LYS A 14 -19.54 10.70 18.56
CA LYS A 14 -18.24 11.34 18.81
C LYS A 14 -17.26 10.35 19.38
N VAL A 15 -16.10 10.32 18.74
CA VAL A 15 -14.93 9.55 19.17
C VAL A 15 -13.81 10.54 19.48
N GLN A 16 -13.18 10.38 20.64
CA GLN A 16 -11.96 11.06 20.99
C GLN A 16 -10.79 10.07 20.85
N PHE A 17 -9.76 10.46 20.16
CA PHE A 17 -8.51 9.69 20.10
C PHE A 17 -7.65 10.03 21.30
N ALA A 18 -6.88 9.06 21.80
CA ALA A 18 -5.97 9.25 22.93
C ALA A 18 -4.90 10.31 22.61
N ASP A 19 -4.38 10.27 21.39
CA ASP A 19 -3.37 11.18 20.87
C ASP A 19 -3.43 11.23 19.31
N GLU A 20 -2.56 12.01 18.72
CA GLU A 20 -2.48 12.19 17.27
C GLU A 20 -1.99 10.91 16.55
N GLU A 21 -1.12 10.13 17.18
CA GLU A 21 -0.63 8.86 16.64
C GLU A 21 -1.76 7.84 16.56
N SER A 22 -2.53 7.71 17.63
CA SER A 22 -3.75 6.88 17.68
C SER A 22 -4.76 7.31 16.60
N ARG A 23 -4.91 8.62 16.39
CA ARG A 23 -5.78 9.15 15.34
C ARG A 23 -5.31 8.72 13.94
N ARG A 24 -4.04 8.92 13.62
CA ARG A 24 -3.44 8.52 12.34
C ARG A 24 -3.58 7.02 12.12
N PHE A 25 -3.25 6.22 13.13
CA PHE A 25 -3.37 4.77 13.07
C PHE A 25 -4.81 4.35 12.73
N CYS A 26 -5.80 4.84 13.46
CA CYS A 26 -7.20 4.51 13.24
C CYS A 26 -7.74 5.04 11.90
N GLN A 27 -7.17 6.10 11.35
CA GLN A 27 -7.54 6.69 10.05
C GLN A 27 -6.95 5.95 8.84
N GLY A 28 -6.13 4.91 9.05
CA GLY A 28 -5.67 4.06 7.96
C GLY A 28 -4.17 3.74 7.97
N PHE A 29 -3.37 4.43 8.77
CA PHE A 29 -1.92 4.19 8.84
C PHE A 29 -1.56 2.77 9.29
N TRP A 30 -2.45 2.08 10.01
CA TRP A 30 -2.28 0.68 10.40
C TRP A 30 -1.99 -0.26 9.21
N LEU A 31 -2.52 0.05 8.02
CA LEU A 31 -2.29 -0.79 6.83
C LEU A 31 -0.87 -0.62 6.30
N GLU A 32 -0.33 0.59 6.36
CA GLU A 32 1.07 0.86 6.00
C GLU A 32 2.03 0.16 6.96
N GLU A 33 1.75 0.21 8.27
CA GLU A 33 2.50 -0.54 9.28
C GLU A 33 2.42 -2.06 9.03
N TRP A 34 1.24 -2.56 8.67
CA TRP A 34 1.10 -3.97 8.33
C TRP A 34 1.92 -4.36 7.10
N VAL A 35 1.91 -3.54 6.06
CA VAL A 35 2.78 -3.73 4.88
C VAL A 35 4.25 -3.74 5.29
N GLY A 36 4.67 -2.82 6.15
CA GLY A 36 6.04 -2.79 6.68
C GLY A 36 6.42 -4.08 7.41
N CYS A 37 5.51 -4.63 8.24
CA CYS A 37 5.70 -5.93 8.89
C CYS A 37 5.78 -7.08 7.88
N ALA A 38 4.91 -7.08 6.86
CA ALA A 38 4.93 -8.09 5.81
C ALA A 38 6.21 -8.05 4.97
N LEU A 39 6.79 -6.87 4.72
CA LEU A 39 8.08 -6.74 4.05
C LEU A 39 9.25 -7.28 4.89
N LYS A 40 9.22 -7.09 6.21
CA LYS A 40 10.20 -7.71 7.12
C LYS A 40 10.11 -9.24 7.05
N GLU A 41 8.90 -9.78 7.09
CA GLU A 41 8.66 -11.23 6.97
C GLU A 41 9.11 -11.75 5.60
N LEU A 42 8.75 -11.06 4.51
CA LEU A 42 9.17 -11.41 3.15
C LEU A 42 10.70 -11.41 3.02
N ASN A 43 11.38 -10.42 3.61
CA ASN A 43 12.84 -10.35 3.60
C ASN A 43 13.50 -11.55 4.28
N HIS A 44 12.90 -12.10 5.33
CA HIS A 44 13.37 -13.35 5.93
C HIS A 44 13.21 -14.56 5.00
N GLN A 45 12.20 -14.56 4.14
CA GLN A 45 11.91 -15.67 3.23
C GLN A 45 12.76 -15.64 1.97
N VAL A 46 12.96 -14.46 1.34
CA VAL A 46 13.55 -14.34 -0.01
C VAL A 46 14.77 -13.42 -0.09
N LYS A 47 15.15 -12.77 1.00
CA LYS A 47 16.30 -11.83 1.08
C LYS A 47 16.20 -10.71 0.05
N LEU A 48 15.40 -9.70 0.34
CA LEU A 48 15.27 -8.49 -0.47
C LEU A 48 16.61 -7.74 -0.54
N GLN A 49 16.87 -7.04 -1.64
CA GLN A 49 18.05 -6.20 -1.78
C GLN A 49 17.92 -4.95 -0.90
N ASP A 50 16.72 -4.39 -0.82
CA ASP A 50 16.38 -3.27 0.07
C ASP A 50 14.86 -3.18 0.25
N TYR A 51 14.39 -2.52 1.31
CA TYR A 51 12.98 -2.20 1.52
C TYR A 51 12.82 -1.03 2.50
N ALA A 52 11.79 -0.23 2.29
CA ALA A 52 11.48 0.92 3.13
C ALA A 52 9.97 1.23 3.13
N SER A 53 9.52 1.94 4.16
CA SER A 53 8.16 2.50 4.28
C SER A 53 8.24 4.03 4.35
N SER A 54 7.13 4.71 4.02
CA SER A 54 7.00 6.19 4.08
C SER A 54 8.11 6.91 3.31
N ILE A 55 8.27 6.57 2.03
CA ILE A 55 9.34 7.10 1.18
C ILE A 55 8.85 8.38 0.52
N VAL A 56 9.59 9.47 0.68
CA VAL A 56 9.33 10.72 -0.03
C VAL A 56 10.27 10.84 -1.22
N ILE A 57 9.69 10.93 -2.42
CA ILE A 57 10.42 11.22 -3.66
C ILE A 57 10.19 12.68 -4.00
N GLU A 58 11.28 13.44 -4.13
CA GLU A 58 11.24 14.82 -4.55
C GLU A 58 11.84 14.95 -5.96
N SER A 59 11.07 15.53 -6.87
CA SER A 59 11.57 15.83 -8.22
C SER A 59 12.48 17.05 -8.21
N GLU A 60 13.30 17.21 -9.24
CA GLU A 60 14.14 18.40 -9.42
C GLU A 60 13.34 19.73 -9.41
N LYS A 61 12.04 19.67 -9.72
CA LYS A 61 11.12 20.81 -9.70
C LYS A 61 10.44 21.02 -8.35
N GLY A 62 10.81 20.25 -7.31
CA GLY A 62 10.27 20.37 -5.97
C GLY A 62 8.90 19.68 -5.75
N THR A 63 8.42 18.91 -6.72
CA THR A 63 7.20 18.11 -6.53
C THR A 63 7.51 16.91 -5.65
N ARG A 64 6.79 16.78 -4.54
CA ARG A 64 6.93 15.67 -3.59
C ARG A 64 5.84 14.64 -3.81
N ASN A 65 6.23 13.38 -3.88
CA ASN A 65 5.34 12.23 -3.87
C ASN A 65 5.73 11.32 -2.72
N GLU A 66 4.77 10.93 -1.91
CA GLU A 66 4.94 9.92 -0.88
C GLU A 66 4.55 8.56 -1.44
N ILE A 67 5.38 7.56 -1.18
CA ILE A 67 5.13 6.14 -1.46
C ILE A 67 5.02 5.45 -0.12
N ASP A 68 3.93 4.73 0.11
CA ASP A 68 3.64 4.13 1.40
C ASP A 68 4.66 3.04 1.76
N ALA A 69 5.08 2.23 0.78
CA ALA A 69 6.20 1.30 0.93
C ALA A 69 6.83 0.95 -0.43
N ALA A 70 8.09 0.52 -0.40
CA ALA A 70 8.76 -0.03 -1.57
C ALA A 70 9.78 -1.10 -1.17
N PHE A 71 10.09 -1.98 -2.11
CA PHE A 71 11.18 -2.94 -1.95
C PHE A 71 11.87 -3.24 -3.29
N LEU A 72 13.12 -3.65 -3.21
CA LEU A 72 13.96 -4.02 -4.36
C LEU A 72 14.24 -5.53 -4.33
N TYR A 73 13.91 -6.22 -5.42
CA TYR A 73 14.19 -7.64 -5.58
C TYR A 73 14.57 -7.94 -7.05
N ASN A 74 15.70 -8.61 -7.27
CA ASN A 74 16.22 -8.96 -8.59
C ASN A 74 16.27 -7.76 -9.55
N ASN A 75 16.77 -6.61 -9.07
CA ASN A 75 16.86 -5.32 -9.80
C ASN A 75 15.50 -4.79 -10.29
N ARG A 76 14.41 -5.21 -9.66
CA ARG A 76 13.07 -4.67 -9.88
C ARG A 76 12.61 -3.93 -8.64
N LEU A 77 12.15 -2.70 -8.83
CA LEU A 77 11.55 -1.88 -7.77
C LEU A 77 10.06 -2.17 -7.71
N TYR A 78 9.57 -2.51 -6.54
CA TYR A 78 8.15 -2.69 -6.25
C TYR A 78 7.66 -1.50 -5.44
N LEU A 79 6.73 -0.73 -5.99
CA LEU A 79 6.09 0.41 -5.31
C LEU A 79 4.73 -0.03 -4.79
N ILE A 80 4.48 0.25 -3.52
CA ILE A 80 3.24 -0.13 -2.84
C ILE A 80 2.50 1.13 -2.39
N GLU A 81 1.23 1.22 -2.77
CA GLU A 81 0.26 2.18 -2.25
C GLU A 81 -0.77 1.44 -1.41
N CYS A 82 -1.12 1.98 -0.24
CA CYS A 82 -2.04 1.40 0.73
C CYS A 82 -3.35 2.19 0.78
N LYS A 83 -4.49 1.51 0.77
CA LYS A 83 -5.80 2.17 0.88
C LYS A 83 -6.73 1.40 1.82
N THR A 84 -7.20 2.09 2.86
CA THR A 84 -8.22 1.60 3.80
C THR A 84 -9.62 2.10 3.48
N ALA A 85 -9.72 3.19 2.72
CA ALA A 85 -10.99 3.78 2.32
C ALA A 85 -11.76 2.87 1.36
N ASN A 86 -13.10 3.02 1.36
CA ASN A 86 -13.93 2.34 0.38
C ASN A 86 -13.69 2.92 -1.03
N LEU A 87 -13.18 2.08 -1.92
CA LEU A 87 -12.88 2.39 -3.32
C LEU A 87 -14.00 1.89 -4.27
N GLU A 88 -15.11 1.35 -3.74
CA GLU A 88 -16.25 0.85 -4.55
C GLU A 88 -17.09 1.98 -5.17
N ALA A 89 -17.03 3.19 -4.62
CA ALA A 89 -17.76 4.30 -5.22
C ALA A 89 -17.07 4.76 -6.51
N GLU A 90 -17.89 5.13 -7.47
CA GLU A 90 -17.49 5.59 -8.81
C GLU A 90 -16.31 6.58 -8.72
N ASP A 91 -15.24 6.29 -9.46
CA ASP A 91 -13.99 7.06 -9.55
C ASP A 91 -13.08 7.15 -8.29
N LYS A 92 -13.44 6.57 -7.15
CA LYS A 92 -12.55 6.61 -5.96
C LYS A 92 -11.31 5.73 -6.08
N SER A 93 -11.36 4.69 -6.91
CA SER A 93 -10.20 3.84 -7.20
C SER A 93 -9.18 4.51 -8.15
N ALA A 94 -9.62 5.50 -8.92
CA ALA A 94 -8.79 6.14 -9.94
C ALA A 94 -7.58 6.91 -9.39
N PRO A 95 -7.70 7.77 -8.36
CA PRO A 95 -6.56 8.55 -7.87
C PRO A 95 -5.37 7.71 -7.40
N PRO A 96 -5.52 6.64 -6.56
CA PRO A 96 -4.38 5.84 -6.14
C PRO A 96 -3.76 5.05 -7.29
N LEU A 97 -4.56 4.59 -8.26
CA LEU A 97 -4.05 3.90 -9.45
C LEU A 97 -3.24 4.84 -10.34
N TYR A 98 -3.72 6.06 -10.58
CA TYR A 98 -2.97 7.05 -11.35
C TYR A 98 -1.72 7.57 -10.63
N LYS A 99 -1.77 7.69 -9.30
CA LYS A 99 -0.58 8.01 -8.51
C LYS A 99 0.51 6.96 -8.75
N LEU A 100 0.19 5.68 -8.59
CA LEU A 100 1.13 4.59 -8.86
C LEU A 100 1.61 4.59 -10.31
N ASP A 101 0.72 4.85 -11.27
CA ASP A 101 1.10 4.88 -12.67
C ASP A 101 2.05 6.02 -13.00
N SER A 102 1.87 7.19 -12.41
CA SER A 102 2.77 8.34 -12.62
C SER A 102 4.21 8.09 -12.13
N LEU A 103 4.40 7.16 -11.21
CA LEU A 103 5.69 6.84 -10.59
C LEU A 103 6.48 5.76 -11.35
N HIS A 104 5.90 5.12 -12.38
CA HIS A 104 6.56 4.03 -13.10
C HIS A 104 7.76 4.47 -13.94
N ASN A 105 7.88 5.76 -14.27
CA ASN A 105 8.94 6.31 -15.12
C ASN A 105 10.23 6.68 -14.36
N LEU A 106 10.49 6.05 -13.20
CA LEU A 106 11.76 6.24 -12.51
C LEU A 106 12.89 5.70 -13.40
N PRO A 107 13.86 6.53 -13.82
CA PRO A 107 14.84 6.15 -14.82
C PRO A 107 15.71 4.95 -14.41
N GLY A 108 15.89 4.01 -15.33
CA GLY A 108 16.86 2.92 -15.18
C GLY A 108 16.44 1.74 -14.31
N ILE A 109 15.23 1.70 -13.79
CA ILE A 109 14.74 0.62 -12.91
C ILE A 109 13.42 0.07 -13.47
N PHE A 110 13.32 -1.26 -13.58
CA PHE A 110 12.04 -1.91 -13.86
C PHE A 110 11.14 -1.80 -12.65
N THR A 111 10.07 -1.03 -12.78
CA THR A 111 9.14 -0.75 -11.69
C THR A 111 7.89 -1.64 -11.79
N GLN A 112 7.53 -2.27 -10.69
CA GLN A 112 6.27 -2.98 -10.50
C GLN A 112 5.39 -2.18 -9.55
N LYS A 113 4.11 -2.09 -9.84
CA LYS A 113 3.14 -1.30 -9.09
C LYS A 113 2.19 -2.23 -8.36
N VAL A 114 1.99 -2.00 -7.07
CA VAL A 114 1.13 -2.81 -6.20
C VAL A 114 0.20 -1.88 -5.43
N LEU A 115 -1.09 -2.13 -5.52
CA LEU A 115 -2.09 -1.52 -4.66
C LEU A 115 -2.51 -2.54 -3.59
N VAL A 116 -2.28 -2.19 -2.34
CA VAL A 116 -2.78 -2.96 -1.19
C VAL A 116 -4.04 -2.27 -0.68
N SER A 117 -5.20 -2.89 -0.84
CA SER A 117 -6.49 -2.31 -0.47
C SER A 117 -7.20 -3.16 0.58
N TYR A 118 -7.59 -2.53 1.70
CA TYR A 118 -8.35 -3.20 2.75
C TYR A 118 -9.73 -3.65 2.26
N LEU A 119 -10.41 -2.77 1.54
CA LEU A 119 -11.70 -3.07 0.92
C LEU A 119 -11.51 -3.42 -0.57
N PRO A 120 -12.40 -4.23 -1.15
CA PRO A 120 -12.27 -4.61 -2.55
C PRO A 120 -12.48 -3.41 -3.48
N LEU A 121 -11.82 -3.46 -4.65
CA LEU A 121 -12.12 -2.57 -5.75
C LEU A 121 -13.40 -3.01 -6.45
N ASP A 122 -14.13 -2.04 -7.00
CA ASP A 122 -15.22 -2.31 -7.94
C ASP A 122 -14.71 -2.88 -9.28
N SER A 123 -15.64 -3.25 -10.16
CA SER A 123 -15.30 -3.82 -11.47
C SER A 123 -14.51 -2.84 -12.35
N HIS A 124 -14.81 -1.55 -12.28
CA HIS A 124 -14.12 -0.51 -13.06
C HIS A 124 -12.69 -0.29 -12.54
N GLY A 125 -12.52 -0.24 -11.21
CA GLY A 125 -11.19 -0.14 -10.59
C GLY A 125 -10.31 -1.35 -10.92
N LYS A 126 -10.86 -2.56 -10.92
CA LYS A 126 -10.12 -3.78 -11.30
C LYS A 126 -9.67 -3.75 -12.75
N LYS A 127 -10.58 -3.40 -13.68
CA LYS A 127 -10.25 -3.26 -15.10
C LYS A 127 -9.16 -2.20 -15.31
N ARG A 128 -9.26 -1.05 -14.64
CA ARG A 128 -8.25 0.01 -14.72
C ARG A 128 -6.91 -0.42 -14.16
N ALA A 129 -6.89 -1.14 -13.03
CA ALA A 129 -5.66 -1.68 -12.47
C ALA A 129 -4.98 -2.66 -13.44
N GLU A 130 -5.75 -3.50 -14.14
CA GLU A 130 -5.25 -4.40 -15.19
C GLU A 130 -4.67 -3.62 -16.37
N GLU A 131 -5.39 -2.63 -16.90
CA GLU A 131 -4.92 -1.75 -18.00
C GLU A 131 -3.60 -1.04 -17.64
N LEU A 132 -3.47 -0.57 -16.41
CA LEU A 132 -2.28 0.11 -15.88
C LEU A 132 -1.19 -0.86 -15.41
N LYS A 133 -1.41 -2.18 -15.49
CA LYS A 133 -0.50 -3.23 -15.01
C LYS A 133 -0.15 -3.06 -13.53
N ILE A 134 -1.16 -2.74 -12.72
CA ILE A 134 -1.05 -2.62 -11.27
C ILE A 134 -1.58 -3.90 -10.65
N GLU A 135 -0.75 -4.57 -9.86
CA GLU A 135 -1.22 -5.71 -9.07
C GLU A 135 -2.04 -5.23 -7.89
N VAL A 136 -3.21 -5.85 -7.66
CA VAL A 136 -4.08 -5.51 -6.54
C VAL A 136 -4.07 -6.65 -5.53
N ILE A 137 -3.73 -6.35 -4.28
CA ILE A 137 -3.82 -7.27 -3.13
C ILE A 137 -4.97 -6.78 -2.25
N GLU A 138 -6.04 -7.57 -2.18
CA GLU A 138 -7.26 -7.24 -1.43
C GLU A 138 -7.85 -8.49 -0.76
N LYS A 139 -8.80 -8.32 0.17
CA LYS A 139 -9.56 -9.39 0.82
C LYS A 139 -8.67 -10.44 1.50
N ASP A 140 -8.92 -11.71 1.21
CA ASP A 140 -8.24 -12.85 1.85
C ASP A 140 -6.73 -12.84 1.59
N ARG A 141 -6.27 -12.21 0.50
CA ARG A 141 -4.84 -12.06 0.21
C ARG A 141 -4.11 -11.16 1.21
N LEU A 142 -4.84 -10.31 1.95
CA LEU A 142 -4.26 -9.48 3.01
C LEU A 142 -3.85 -10.31 4.23
N LEU A 143 -4.61 -11.35 4.60
CA LEU A 143 -4.30 -12.18 5.77
C LEU A 143 -2.92 -12.84 5.67
N GLY A 144 -2.48 -13.16 4.44
CA GLY A 144 -1.15 -13.68 4.15
C GLY A 144 -0.36 -12.72 3.26
N LEU A 145 -0.24 -11.46 3.65
CA LEU A 145 0.32 -10.40 2.80
C LEU A 145 1.76 -10.69 2.35
N ALA A 146 2.64 -11.16 3.25
CA ALA A 146 4.00 -11.56 2.89
C ALA A 146 4.02 -12.68 1.85
N THR A 147 3.14 -13.69 2.00
CA THR A 147 2.97 -14.77 1.01
C THR A 147 2.43 -14.23 -0.32
N SER A 148 1.47 -13.32 -0.29
CA SER A 148 0.91 -12.69 -1.49
C SER A 148 1.96 -11.90 -2.26
N LEU A 149 2.80 -11.12 -1.57
CA LEU A 149 3.93 -10.43 -2.16
C LEU A 149 4.98 -11.40 -2.70
N GLY A 150 5.30 -12.48 -1.97
CA GLY A 150 6.22 -13.53 -2.42
C GLY A 150 5.75 -14.24 -3.69
N ASN A 151 4.45 -14.46 -3.85
CA ASN A 151 3.88 -15.04 -5.07
C ASN A 151 4.02 -14.11 -6.29
N LEU A 152 3.95 -12.79 -6.07
CA LEU A 152 4.26 -11.81 -7.11
C LEU A 152 5.68 -11.96 -7.65
N LEU A 153 6.65 -12.18 -6.78
CA LEU A 153 8.05 -12.36 -7.19
C LEU A 153 8.19 -13.57 -8.13
N LYS A 154 7.61 -14.69 -7.74
CA LYS A 154 7.66 -15.96 -8.53
C LYS A 154 6.97 -15.84 -9.88
N SER A 155 5.88 -15.07 -9.98
CA SER A 155 5.14 -14.90 -11.25
C SER A 155 5.90 -14.06 -12.29
N LYS A 156 6.88 -13.28 -11.87
CA LYS A 156 7.68 -12.38 -12.71
C LYS A 156 9.09 -12.92 -13.04
N GLU A 157 9.46 -14.08 -12.50
CA GLU A 157 10.70 -14.78 -12.83
C GLU A 157 10.57 -15.70 -14.06
N ARG A 158 9.36 -15.86 -14.59
CA ARG A 158 9.05 -16.59 -15.82
C ARG A 158 8.95 -15.62 -17.00
#